data_14d48386ccc5f9d6d987072468c72b68
#
_entry.id   14d48386ccc5f9d6d987072468c72b68
#
_cell.length_a   1.000
_cell.length_b   1.000
_cell.length_c   1.000
_cell.angle_alpha   90.00
_cell.angle_beta   90.00
_cell.angle_gamma   90.00
#
_symmetry.space_group_name_H-M   'P 1'
#
loop_
_entity.id
_entity.type
_entity.pdbx_description
1 polymer ?
#
loop_
_entity_poly.entity_id
_entity_poly.type
_entity_poly.pdbx_seq_one_letter_code
_entity_poly.pdbx_strand_id
1 'polypeptide(L)'
;MLMKKRGKNRINKGKKRNKKKTRILSAILLIISILIAFLFLIRLVTTTEIDDVTPGIPCPEIQEYNPDILYVIPNFENNLISENPEWCDYISSLNKTLGMHGITHAYKEFLYNEISQEEVNYGISEFEKCFGFKPETFKSPQLATSPQNKQLIKQNNLEFRTVFNQITHKVYHCSDSTFPYNKVINLF
;
A
#
# COMPACT_ATOMS: atom_id res chain seq x y z
N MET A 1 -61.09 5.94 32.46
CA MET A 1 -60.79 6.36 31.09
C MET A 1 -59.40 6.95 30.87
N LEU A 2 -58.60 7.22 31.89
CA LEU A 2 -57.24 7.84 31.79
C LEU A 2 -56.08 6.87 31.47
N MET A 3 -56.17 5.58 31.81
CA MET A 3 -55.08 4.61 31.53
C MET A 3 -54.86 4.26 30.05
N LYS A 4 -55.91 4.29 29.22
CA LYS A 4 -55.81 3.96 27.77
C LYS A 4 -55.02 5.02 26.94
N LYS A 5 -54.98 6.29 27.39
CA LYS A 5 -54.23 7.39 26.72
C LYS A 5 -52.75 7.32 26.97
N ARG A 6 -52.26 6.84 28.13
CA ARG A 6 -50.81 6.73 28.45
C ARG A 6 -50.12 5.62 27.64
N GLY A 7 -50.79 4.49 27.39
CA GLY A 7 -50.24 3.41 26.59
C GLY A 7 -50.02 3.78 25.11
N LYS A 8 -50.99 4.49 24.49
CA LYS A 8 -50.94 4.92 23.10
C LYS A 8 -49.78 5.92 22.85
N ASN A 9 -49.50 6.82 23.77
CA ASN A 9 -48.40 7.79 23.72
C ASN A 9 -47.02 7.14 23.84
N ARG A 10 -46.84 6.08 24.65
CA ARG A 10 -45.59 5.31 24.75
C ARG A 10 -45.28 4.55 23.44
N ILE A 11 -46.28 3.91 22.87
CA ILE A 11 -46.15 3.15 21.61
C ILE A 11 -45.80 4.10 20.45
N ASN A 12 -46.41 5.26 20.35
CA ASN A 12 -46.11 6.27 19.31
C ASN A 12 -44.70 6.88 19.47
N LYS A 13 -44.22 7.11 20.68
CA LYS A 13 -42.84 7.57 20.93
C LYS A 13 -41.83 6.47 20.54
N GLY A 14 -42.10 5.21 20.80
CA GLY A 14 -41.26 4.07 20.42
C GLY A 14 -41.14 3.95 18.87
N LYS A 15 -42.30 4.02 18.15
CA LYS A 15 -42.33 4.01 16.69
C LYS A 15 -41.57 5.19 16.05
N LYS A 16 -41.73 6.40 16.59
CA LYS A 16 -40.97 7.59 16.09
C LYS A 16 -39.47 7.43 16.32
N ARG A 17 -39.05 6.89 17.47
CA ARG A 17 -37.64 6.67 17.82
C ARG A 17 -36.99 5.61 16.91
N ASN A 18 -37.71 4.53 16.61
CA ASN A 18 -37.22 3.51 15.70
C ASN A 18 -37.11 4.02 14.24
N LYS A 19 -38.10 4.78 13.74
CA LYS A 19 -38.03 5.43 12.41
C LYS A 19 -36.85 6.39 12.30
N LYS A 20 -36.55 7.16 13.38
CA LYS A 20 -35.37 8.05 13.39
C LYS A 20 -34.05 7.25 13.35
N LYS A 21 -33.93 6.17 14.13
CA LYS A 21 -32.77 5.29 14.11
C LYS A 21 -32.56 4.64 12.74
N THR A 22 -33.63 4.12 12.12
CA THR A 22 -33.55 3.54 10.76
C THR A 22 -33.08 4.57 9.73
N ARG A 23 -33.61 5.80 9.76
CA ARG A 23 -33.18 6.87 8.85
C ARG A 23 -31.70 7.24 9.02
N ILE A 24 -31.24 7.33 10.27
CA ILE A 24 -29.82 7.60 10.57
C ILE A 24 -28.96 6.45 10.04
N LEU A 25 -29.33 5.20 10.28
CA LEU A 25 -28.60 4.04 9.80
C LEU A 25 -28.54 4.03 8.26
N SER A 26 -29.67 4.27 7.59
CA SER A 26 -29.71 4.35 6.13
C SER A 26 -28.85 5.49 5.57
N ALA A 27 -28.81 6.63 6.23
CA ALA A 27 -27.94 7.75 5.84
C ALA A 27 -26.45 7.40 6.01
N ILE A 28 -26.08 6.73 7.09
CA ILE A 28 -24.70 6.25 7.31
C ILE A 28 -24.30 5.24 6.24
N LEU A 29 -25.15 4.26 5.93
CA LEU A 29 -24.89 3.27 4.89
C LEU A 29 -24.73 3.92 3.52
N LEU A 30 -25.55 4.90 3.20
CA LEU A 30 -25.44 5.67 1.94
C LEU A 30 -24.10 6.41 1.86
N ILE A 31 -23.69 7.09 2.93
CA ILE A 31 -22.39 7.80 2.99
C ILE A 31 -21.23 6.82 2.80
N ILE A 32 -21.26 5.68 3.48
CA ILE A 32 -20.24 4.63 3.33
C ILE A 32 -20.18 4.14 1.87
N SER A 33 -21.33 3.87 1.26
CA SER A 33 -21.39 3.43 -0.14
C SER A 33 -20.81 4.47 -1.11
N ILE A 34 -21.09 5.75 -0.88
CA ILE A 34 -20.53 6.85 -1.69
C ILE A 34 -19.01 6.92 -1.50
N LEU A 35 -18.50 6.81 -0.27
CA LEU A 35 -17.06 6.81 0.00
C LEU A 35 -16.35 5.63 -0.67
N ILE A 36 -16.93 4.43 -0.63
CA ILE A 36 -16.38 3.25 -1.32
C ILE A 36 -16.35 3.47 -2.83
N ALA A 37 -17.45 3.95 -3.42
CA ALA A 37 -17.50 4.26 -4.84
C ALA A 37 -16.48 5.33 -5.25
N PHE A 38 -16.30 6.35 -4.43
CA PHE A 38 -15.31 7.41 -4.65
C PHE A 38 -13.86 6.86 -4.58
N LEU A 39 -13.54 6.03 -3.59
CA LEU A 39 -12.24 5.36 -3.50
C LEU A 39 -11.99 4.47 -4.72
N PHE A 40 -13.00 3.73 -5.16
CA PHE A 40 -12.89 2.92 -6.37
C PHE A 40 -12.57 3.78 -7.60
N LEU A 41 -13.25 4.92 -7.79
CA LEU A 41 -12.97 5.85 -8.88
C LEU A 41 -11.56 6.44 -8.80
N ILE A 42 -11.08 6.80 -7.61
CA ILE A 42 -9.69 7.26 -7.41
C ILE A 42 -8.73 6.19 -7.90
N ARG A 43 -8.89 4.94 -7.48
CA ARG A 43 -8.00 3.82 -7.87
C ARG A 43 -8.00 3.52 -9.37
N LEU A 44 -9.04 3.90 -10.10
CA LEU A 44 -9.08 3.75 -11.56
C LEU A 44 -8.21 4.77 -12.29
N VAL A 45 -7.94 5.92 -11.68
CA VAL A 45 -7.20 7.02 -12.32
C VAL A 45 -5.82 7.26 -11.71
N THR A 46 -5.48 6.59 -10.61
CA THR A 46 -4.17 6.67 -9.98
C THR A 46 -3.21 5.63 -10.54
N THR A 47 -1.92 5.81 -10.25
CA THR A 47 -0.85 4.91 -10.67
C THR A 47 -1.02 3.49 -10.13
N THR A 48 -0.61 2.51 -10.93
CA THR A 48 -0.51 1.11 -10.52
C THR A 48 0.91 0.84 -10.04
N GLU A 49 1.04 0.18 -8.90
CA GLU A 49 2.31 -0.11 -8.23
C GLU A 49 2.51 -1.61 -8.08
N ILE A 50 3.75 -2.08 -8.18
CA ILE A 50 4.14 -3.44 -7.77
C ILE A 50 5.24 -3.34 -6.72
N ASP A 51 5.02 -4.03 -5.60
CA ASP A 51 5.96 -4.19 -4.51
C ASP A 51 6.76 -5.51 -4.66
N ASP A 52 7.78 -5.69 -3.82
CA ASP A 52 8.60 -6.91 -3.71
C ASP A 52 9.41 -7.26 -4.97
N VAL A 53 9.76 -6.26 -5.78
CA VAL A 53 10.52 -6.45 -7.03
C VAL A 53 11.99 -6.71 -6.71
N THR A 54 12.49 -7.92 -6.99
CA THR A 54 13.89 -8.32 -6.72
C THR A 54 14.26 -9.55 -7.58
N PRO A 55 15.55 -9.82 -7.88
CA PRO A 55 15.95 -11.02 -8.61
C PRO A 55 15.54 -12.34 -7.93
N GLY A 56 15.40 -12.33 -6.60
CA GLY A 56 15.04 -13.51 -5.80
C GLY A 56 13.55 -13.91 -5.87
N ILE A 57 12.68 -13.06 -6.40
CA ILE A 57 11.23 -13.31 -6.45
C ILE A 57 10.74 -13.23 -7.90
N PRO A 58 10.19 -14.32 -8.47
CA PRO A 58 9.53 -14.27 -9.77
C PRO A 58 8.36 -13.28 -9.76
N CYS A 59 8.27 -12.42 -10.78
CA CYS A 59 7.24 -11.39 -10.84
C CYS A 59 6.53 -11.33 -12.20
N PRO A 60 5.69 -12.33 -12.53
CA PRO A 60 4.88 -12.32 -13.74
C PRO A 60 3.86 -11.15 -13.74
N GLU A 61 3.53 -10.62 -12.58
CA GLU A 61 2.61 -9.51 -12.36
C GLU A 61 3.05 -8.23 -13.09
N ILE A 62 4.36 -8.04 -13.31
CA ILE A 62 4.88 -6.90 -14.09
C ILE A 62 4.32 -6.90 -15.53
N GLN A 63 4.24 -8.07 -16.14
CA GLN A 63 3.69 -8.20 -17.49
C GLN A 63 2.17 -8.20 -17.49
N GLU A 64 1.56 -8.82 -16.47
CA GLU A 64 0.10 -8.96 -16.36
C GLU A 64 -0.58 -7.60 -16.12
N TYR A 65 -0.06 -6.79 -15.19
CA TYR A 65 -0.70 -5.54 -14.77
C TYR A 65 -0.08 -4.29 -15.38
N ASN A 66 1.07 -4.39 -16.05
CA ASN A 66 1.79 -3.28 -16.67
C ASN A 66 1.88 -2.03 -15.77
N PRO A 67 2.48 -2.14 -14.57
CA PRO A 67 2.46 -1.09 -13.55
C PRO A 67 3.19 0.18 -14.01
N ASP A 68 2.87 1.30 -13.34
CA ASP A 68 3.57 2.57 -13.54
C ASP A 68 4.85 2.65 -12.67
N ILE A 69 4.80 2.04 -11.48
CA ILE A 69 5.86 2.11 -10.47
C ILE A 69 6.26 0.70 -10.01
N LEU A 70 7.55 0.45 -9.91
CA LEU A 70 8.13 -0.76 -9.34
C LEU A 70 8.90 -0.40 -8.05
N TYR A 71 8.54 -1.04 -6.94
CA TYR A 71 9.24 -0.90 -5.66
C TYR A 71 10.23 -2.05 -5.48
N VAL A 72 11.52 -1.71 -5.57
CA VAL A 72 12.64 -2.66 -5.62
C VAL A 72 13.23 -2.87 -4.24
N ILE A 73 13.50 -4.13 -3.88
CA ILE A 73 14.23 -4.52 -2.67
C ILE A 73 15.72 -4.64 -3.03
N PRO A 74 16.61 -3.79 -2.47
CA PRO A 74 18.03 -3.79 -2.83
C PRO A 74 18.80 -5.05 -2.46
N ASN A 75 18.45 -5.70 -1.33
CA ASN A 75 19.18 -6.84 -0.78
C ASN A 75 18.23 -7.88 -0.18
N PHE A 76 17.51 -8.62 -1.01
CA PHE A 76 16.59 -9.66 -0.55
C PHE A 76 17.35 -10.94 -0.25
N GLU A 77 17.28 -11.44 1.01
CA GLU A 77 17.93 -12.69 1.44
C GLU A 77 19.45 -12.75 1.10
N ASN A 78 20.15 -11.63 1.22
CA ASN A 78 21.56 -11.44 0.83
C ASN A 78 21.82 -11.59 -0.68
N ASN A 79 20.80 -11.50 -1.52
CA ASN A 79 20.93 -11.43 -2.97
C ASN A 79 20.88 -9.96 -3.39
N LEU A 80 22.05 -9.38 -3.69
CA LEU A 80 22.17 -7.99 -4.08
C LEU A 80 21.68 -7.78 -5.51
N ILE A 81 20.85 -6.76 -5.72
CA ILE A 81 20.40 -6.44 -7.08
C ILE A 81 21.58 -6.08 -7.99
N SER A 82 22.59 -5.38 -7.48
CA SER A 82 23.78 -4.97 -8.24
C SER A 82 24.64 -6.14 -8.73
N GLU A 83 24.50 -7.33 -8.14
CA GLU A 83 25.17 -8.56 -8.58
C GLU A 83 24.41 -9.29 -9.69
N ASN A 84 23.26 -8.76 -10.12
CA ASN A 84 22.39 -9.33 -11.14
C ASN A 84 22.24 -8.37 -12.34
N PRO A 85 23.29 -8.11 -13.13
CA PRO A 85 23.29 -7.07 -14.17
C PRO A 85 22.23 -7.32 -15.25
N GLU A 86 22.00 -8.55 -15.69
CA GLU A 86 20.98 -8.89 -16.67
C GLU A 86 19.56 -8.56 -16.15
N TRP A 87 19.30 -8.75 -14.86
CA TRP A 87 18.06 -8.37 -14.22
C TRP A 87 17.93 -6.84 -14.12
N CYS A 88 18.99 -6.13 -13.76
CA CYS A 88 19.02 -4.66 -13.75
C CYS A 88 18.69 -4.07 -15.11
N ASP A 89 19.31 -4.62 -16.18
CA ASP A 89 19.06 -4.22 -17.55
C ASP A 89 17.61 -4.49 -17.97
N TYR A 90 17.07 -5.68 -17.60
CA TYR A 90 15.69 -6.02 -17.85
C TYR A 90 14.72 -5.03 -17.19
N ILE A 91 14.86 -4.77 -15.89
CA ILE A 91 13.99 -3.83 -15.15
C ILE A 91 14.10 -2.42 -15.73
N SER A 92 15.33 -1.97 -16.04
CA SER A 92 15.57 -0.66 -16.67
C SER A 92 14.89 -0.54 -18.05
N SER A 93 14.91 -1.63 -18.84
CA SER A 93 14.31 -1.67 -20.18
C SER A 93 12.77 -1.52 -20.17
N LEU A 94 12.12 -1.78 -19.04
CA LEU A 94 10.67 -1.64 -18.88
C LEU A 94 10.22 -0.17 -18.87
N ASN A 95 11.15 0.79 -18.69
CA ASN A 95 10.89 2.23 -18.66
C ASN A 95 9.80 2.63 -17.66
N LYS A 96 9.88 2.06 -16.44
CA LYS A 96 8.96 2.32 -15.33
C LYS A 96 9.62 3.24 -14.31
N THR A 97 8.81 3.91 -13.49
CA THR A 97 9.32 4.60 -12.31
C THR A 97 9.79 3.57 -11.30
N LEU A 98 11.01 3.73 -10.77
CA LEU A 98 11.57 2.83 -9.79
C LEU A 98 11.66 3.51 -8.43
N GLY A 99 11.18 2.82 -7.38
CA GLY A 99 11.30 3.22 -5.99
C GLY A 99 11.97 2.13 -5.14
N MET A 100 12.41 2.46 -3.94
CA MET A 100 13.02 1.53 -3.02
C MET A 100 12.00 0.93 -2.04
N HIS A 101 12.01 -0.39 -1.85
CA HIS A 101 11.11 -1.13 -0.96
C HIS A 101 11.86 -1.76 0.23
N GLY A 102 12.10 -0.95 1.27
CA GLY A 102 13.00 -1.36 2.35
C GLY A 102 14.45 -1.49 1.87
N ILE A 103 15.24 -2.27 2.62
CA ILE A 103 16.61 -2.61 2.28
C ILE A 103 16.72 -4.12 2.07
N THR A 104 16.28 -4.91 3.06
CA THR A 104 16.35 -6.39 3.07
C THR A 104 14.97 -7.05 2.99
N HIS A 105 13.92 -6.28 3.21
CA HIS A 105 12.53 -6.73 3.34
C HIS A 105 12.30 -7.68 4.54
N ALA A 106 13.15 -7.62 5.57
CA ALA A 106 12.92 -8.35 6.81
C ALA A 106 11.57 -7.96 7.45
N TYR A 107 10.95 -8.88 8.19
CA TYR A 107 9.66 -8.64 8.80
C TYR A 107 9.65 -7.38 9.67
N LYS A 108 8.84 -6.39 9.28
CA LYS A 108 8.75 -5.07 9.93
C LYS A 108 10.12 -4.40 10.15
N GLU A 109 11.00 -4.53 9.17
CA GLU A 109 12.38 -4.04 9.16
C GLU A 109 12.48 -2.61 9.72
N PHE A 110 11.65 -1.69 9.25
CA PHE A 110 11.68 -0.28 9.64
C PHE A 110 10.85 0.04 10.90
N LEU A 111 10.12 -0.91 11.46
CA LEU A 111 9.36 -0.71 12.70
C LEU A 111 10.12 -1.18 13.94
N TYR A 112 10.73 -2.37 13.87
CA TYR A 112 11.33 -3.02 15.03
C TYR A 112 12.82 -2.77 15.14
N ASN A 113 13.49 -2.45 14.04
CA ASN A 113 14.92 -2.16 14.04
C ASN A 113 15.14 -0.64 14.04
N GLU A 114 16.17 -0.20 14.73
CA GLU A 114 16.71 1.13 14.61
C GLU A 114 17.69 1.13 13.42
N ILE A 115 17.20 1.65 12.29
CA ILE A 115 17.96 1.69 11.04
C ILE A 115 18.97 2.82 11.12
N SER A 116 20.24 2.53 10.80
CA SER A 116 21.32 3.52 10.75
C SER A 116 21.35 4.28 9.41
N GLN A 117 22.03 5.43 9.41
CA GLN A 117 22.29 6.18 8.17
C GLN A 117 23.10 5.35 7.17
N GLU A 118 24.04 4.54 7.65
CA GLU A 118 24.88 3.66 6.85
C GLU A 118 24.05 2.59 6.12
N GLU A 119 23.05 2.01 6.79
CA GLU A 119 22.14 1.03 6.18
C GLU A 119 21.28 1.67 5.09
N VAL A 120 20.75 2.89 5.31
CA VAL A 120 20.00 3.61 4.27
C VAL A 120 20.91 3.93 3.09
N ASN A 121 22.12 4.45 3.33
CA ASN A 121 23.09 4.74 2.29
C ASN A 121 23.49 3.47 1.51
N TYR A 122 23.62 2.34 2.19
CA TYR A 122 23.88 1.06 1.57
C TYR A 122 22.76 0.66 0.59
N GLY A 123 21.49 0.69 1.02
CA GLY A 123 20.37 0.38 0.15
C GLY A 123 20.29 1.31 -1.06
N ILE A 124 20.50 2.63 -0.87
CA ILE A 124 20.55 3.61 -1.96
C ILE A 124 21.72 3.31 -2.91
N SER A 125 22.91 2.95 -2.39
CA SER A 125 24.07 2.62 -3.21
C SER A 125 23.86 1.37 -4.06
N GLU A 126 23.24 0.32 -3.50
CA GLU A 126 22.92 -0.89 -4.26
C GLU A 126 21.91 -0.60 -5.39
N PHE A 127 20.91 0.24 -5.11
CA PHE A 127 19.96 0.70 -6.10
C PHE A 127 20.67 1.51 -7.21
N GLU A 128 21.54 2.45 -6.85
CA GLU A 128 22.29 3.29 -7.80
C GLU A 128 23.26 2.48 -8.65
N LYS A 129 23.91 1.46 -8.10
CA LYS A 129 24.79 0.54 -8.84
C LYS A 129 24.01 -0.24 -9.92
N CYS A 130 22.78 -0.64 -9.62
CA CYS A 130 21.95 -1.41 -10.52
C CYS A 130 21.35 -0.54 -11.64
N PHE A 131 20.84 0.65 -11.31
CA PHE A 131 20.04 1.45 -12.24
C PHE A 131 20.72 2.73 -12.74
N GLY A 132 21.88 3.10 -12.18
CA GLY A 132 22.62 4.31 -12.58
C GLY A 132 22.06 5.62 -12.02
N PHE A 133 21.04 5.58 -11.16
CA PHE A 133 20.45 6.75 -10.50
C PHE A 133 19.95 6.38 -9.09
N LYS A 134 19.78 7.38 -8.23
CA LYS A 134 19.25 7.19 -6.87
C LYS A 134 17.73 7.10 -6.86
N PRO A 135 17.13 6.29 -5.95
CA PRO A 135 15.70 6.27 -5.78
C PRO A 135 15.18 7.62 -5.28
N GLU A 136 14.03 8.06 -5.78
CA GLU A 136 13.35 9.26 -5.28
C GLU A 136 12.26 8.92 -4.27
N THR A 137 11.72 7.70 -4.32
CA THR A 137 10.62 7.24 -3.48
C THR A 137 11.01 6.03 -2.65
N PHE A 138 10.43 5.96 -1.44
CA PHE A 138 10.64 4.86 -0.51
C PHE A 138 9.31 4.35 0.03
N LYS A 139 9.13 3.04 0.01
CA LYS A 139 8.00 2.33 0.60
C LYS A 139 8.52 1.33 1.62
N SER A 140 8.05 1.41 2.86
CA SER A 140 8.48 0.48 3.91
C SER A 140 7.81 -0.88 3.74
N PRO A 141 8.54 -1.99 3.92
CA PRO A 141 7.94 -3.32 3.99
C PRO A 141 6.80 -3.37 4.99
N GLN A 142 5.71 -4.06 4.64
CA GLN A 142 4.47 -4.17 5.41
C GLN A 142 3.87 -2.80 5.85
N LEU A 143 4.27 -1.69 5.21
CA LEU A 143 3.90 -0.31 5.55
C LEU A 143 4.19 0.06 7.02
N ALA A 144 5.10 -0.64 7.66
CA ALA A 144 5.41 -0.54 9.09
C ALA A 144 6.72 0.22 9.31
N THR A 145 6.66 1.38 9.97
CA THR A 145 7.83 2.26 10.17
C THR A 145 7.73 3.01 11.48
N SER A 146 8.82 3.06 12.25
CA SER A 146 8.93 3.91 13.41
C SER A 146 9.02 5.39 13.02
N PRO A 147 8.63 6.34 13.89
CA PRO A 147 8.79 7.77 13.61
C PRO A 147 10.24 8.16 13.32
N GLN A 148 11.21 7.56 14.02
CA GLN A 148 12.65 7.80 13.85
C GLN A 148 13.11 7.38 12.46
N ASN A 149 12.82 6.14 12.05
CA ASN A 149 13.17 5.64 10.72
C ASN A 149 12.48 6.44 9.60
N LYS A 150 11.22 6.85 9.81
CA LYS A 150 10.53 7.71 8.85
C LYS A 150 11.23 9.07 8.68
N GLN A 151 11.74 9.65 9.76
CA GLN A 151 12.52 10.88 9.70
C GLN A 151 13.83 10.68 8.95
N LEU A 152 14.54 9.58 9.24
CA LEU A 152 15.79 9.20 8.59
C LEU A 152 15.60 9.06 7.06
N ILE A 153 14.57 8.36 6.60
CA ILE A 153 14.26 8.24 5.17
C ILE A 153 14.05 9.61 4.51
N LYS A 154 13.29 10.51 5.17
CA LYS A 154 13.08 11.86 4.66
C LYS A 154 14.34 12.71 4.61
N GLN A 155 15.27 12.54 5.58
CA GLN A 155 16.57 13.23 5.59
C GLN A 155 17.46 12.80 4.43
N ASN A 156 17.23 11.62 3.86
CA ASN A 156 17.88 11.14 2.64
C ASN A 156 17.18 11.58 1.34
N ASN A 157 16.28 12.57 1.42
CA ASN A 157 15.48 13.11 0.31
C ASN A 157 14.60 12.07 -0.40
N LEU A 158 14.22 11.00 0.29
CA LEU A 158 13.30 10.00 -0.23
C LEU A 158 11.85 10.39 0.11
N GLU A 159 11.00 10.46 -0.89
CA GLU A 159 9.56 10.65 -0.69
C GLU A 159 8.96 9.37 -0.06
N PHE A 160 8.48 9.52 1.18
CA PHE A 160 7.97 8.38 1.94
C PHE A 160 6.53 8.04 1.55
N ARG A 161 6.31 6.87 0.97
CA ARG A 161 4.98 6.32 0.66
C ARG A 161 4.33 5.71 1.90
N THR A 162 3.04 5.92 2.05
CA THR A 162 2.29 5.59 3.27
C THR A 162 1.11 4.67 2.98
N VAL A 163 0.42 4.26 4.05
CA VAL A 163 -0.87 3.54 3.96
C VAL A 163 -1.89 4.28 3.06
N PHE A 164 -1.82 5.61 2.98
CA PHE A 164 -2.69 6.37 2.10
C PHE A 164 -2.49 6.01 0.63
N ASN A 165 -1.25 5.83 0.21
CA ASN A 165 -0.93 5.36 -1.16
C ASN A 165 -1.51 3.96 -1.39
N GLN A 166 -1.37 3.04 -0.43
CA GLN A 166 -1.92 1.68 -0.52
C GLN A 166 -3.45 1.69 -0.70
N ILE A 167 -4.16 2.62 -0.07
CA ILE A 167 -5.62 2.73 -0.17
C ILE A 167 -6.04 3.36 -1.50
N THR A 168 -5.29 4.34 -2.01
CA THR A 168 -5.68 5.15 -3.18
C THR A 168 -5.10 4.64 -4.50
N HIS A 169 -4.06 3.81 -4.49
CA HIS A 169 -3.42 3.24 -5.67
C HIS A 169 -3.77 1.75 -5.82
N LYS A 170 -3.62 1.21 -7.01
CA LYS A 170 -3.64 -0.23 -7.24
C LYS A 170 -2.25 -0.77 -6.90
N VAL A 171 -2.15 -1.55 -5.86
CA VAL A 171 -0.89 -2.12 -5.39
C VAL A 171 -0.95 -3.64 -5.47
N TYR A 172 -0.04 -4.21 -6.22
CA TYR A 172 0.19 -5.63 -6.36
C TYR A 172 1.55 -5.99 -5.76
N HIS A 173 1.81 -7.28 -5.56
CA HIS A 173 3.10 -7.76 -5.10
C HIS A 173 3.61 -8.83 -6.05
N CYS A 174 4.92 -8.93 -6.20
CA CYS A 174 5.50 -10.07 -6.90
C CYS A 174 5.08 -11.37 -6.21
N SER A 175 4.77 -12.41 -7.01
CA SER A 175 4.21 -13.70 -6.56
C SER A 175 2.76 -13.69 -6.02
N ASP A 176 2.04 -12.58 -6.10
CA ASP A 176 0.63 -12.48 -5.70
C ASP A 176 -0.26 -13.49 -6.45
N SER A 177 0.06 -13.81 -7.69
CA SER A 177 -0.66 -14.80 -8.50
C SER A 177 -0.69 -16.21 -7.87
N THR A 178 0.20 -16.48 -6.91
CA THR A 178 0.24 -17.75 -6.16
C THR A 178 -0.83 -17.83 -5.06
N PHE A 179 -1.46 -16.71 -4.68
CA PHE A 179 -2.46 -16.68 -3.62
C PHE A 179 -3.91 -16.75 -4.16
N PRO A 180 -4.73 -17.73 -3.72
CA PRO A 180 -6.05 -17.97 -4.28
C PRO A 180 -7.07 -16.83 -4.11
N TYR A 181 -6.82 -15.89 -3.18
CA TYR A 181 -7.72 -14.77 -2.89
C TYR A 181 -7.40 -13.49 -3.67
N ASN A 182 -6.30 -13.45 -4.42
CA ASN A 182 -5.88 -12.24 -5.15
C ASN A 182 -6.85 -11.84 -6.25
N LYS A 183 -7.58 -12.78 -6.85
CA LYS A 183 -8.66 -12.44 -7.80
C LYS A 183 -9.74 -11.55 -7.21
N VAL A 184 -9.97 -11.62 -5.89
CA VAL A 184 -10.93 -10.75 -5.19
C VAL A 184 -10.30 -9.40 -4.84
N ILE A 185 -9.02 -9.42 -4.43
CA ILE A 185 -8.26 -8.20 -4.10
C ILE A 185 -8.03 -7.36 -5.36
N ASN A 186 -7.78 -7.99 -6.50
CA ASN A 186 -7.56 -7.34 -7.79
C ASN A 186 -8.83 -6.72 -8.41
N LEU A 187 -10.01 -7.00 -7.86
CA LEU A 187 -11.26 -6.33 -8.24
C LEU A 187 -11.36 -4.91 -7.68
N PHE A 188 -10.57 -4.60 -6.66
CA PHE A 188 -10.52 -3.31 -5.98
C PHE A 188 -9.18 -2.61 -6.21
#